data_21a3aa179cfdf15051c5b6fad0c39081
#
_entry.id   21a3aa179cfdf15051c5b6fad0c39081
#
_cell.length_a   1.000
_cell.length_b   1.000
_cell.length_c   1.000
_cell.angle_alpha   90.00
_cell.angle_beta   90.00
_cell.angle_gamma   90.00
#
_symmetry.space_group_name_H-M   'P 1'
#
loop_
_entity.id
_entity.type
_entity.pdbx_description
1 polymer ?
#
loop_
_entity_poly.entity_id
_entity_poly.type
_entity_poly.pdbx_seq_one_letter_code
_entity_poly.pdbx_strand_id
1 'polypeptide(L)'
;MRKITSLQITVFFLLAGCVLGLAVYTDWLILQPLPWGEFRGVAVVLGGVLLLYTYAIFSYRLFMKFFPLLPGDVPIGSRQEFIYHIHLLHFLLLFYPVMRSGIVPVPLMRLFYQALGARLGSNSYTAGILYDPLFIAIGDNTLIGEGALLVPHAVEGEALSHQPIRLGNRVTIGARAIVFGGVEVGDGAIVAAGSIVGKGERIGPGEVWGGIPSRRLR
;
A
#
# COMPACT_ATOMS: atom_id res chain seq x y z
N MET A 1 -10.35 -20.52 -5.23
CA MET A 1 -9.43 -19.64 -4.50
C MET A 1 -7.99 -20.11 -4.72
N ARG A 2 -7.09 -19.24 -5.13
CA ARG A 2 -5.69 -19.59 -5.46
C ARG A 2 -4.93 -19.99 -4.20
N LYS A 3 -4.14 -21.07 -4.27
CA LYS A 3 -3.39 -21.57 -3.12
C LYS A 3 -1.96 -21.01 -3.13
N ILE A 4 -1.52 -20.51 -1.99
CA ILE A 4 -0.11 -20.15 -1.78
C ILE A 4 0.67 -21.45 -1.61
N THR A 5 1.74 -21.62 -2.37
CA THR A 5 2.57 -22.84 -2.34
C THR A 5 3.58 -22.81 -1.20
N SER A 6 4.04 -23.98 -0.76
CA SER A 6 5.09 -24.09 0.27
C SER A 6 6.36 -23.33 -0.13
N LEU A 7 6.72 -23.33 -1.43
CA LEU A 7 7.88 -22.60 -1.93
C LEU A 7 7.73 -21.09 -1.72
N GLN A 8 6.57 -20.52 -2.02
CA GLN A 8 6.30 -19.09 -1.83
C GLN A 8 6.36 -18.69 -0.35
N ILE A 9 5.81 -19.54 0.51
CA ILE A 9 5.86 -19.39 1.97
C ILE A 9 7.31 -19.43 2.45
N THR A 10 8.09 -20.42 2.00
CA THR A 10 9.51 -20.56 2.37
C THR A 10 10.32 -19.34 1.94
N VAL A 11 10.17 -18.88 0.69
CA VAL A 11 10.88 -17.68 0.20
C VAL A 11 10.53 -16.45 1.04
N PHE A 12 9.24 -16.26 1.35
CA PHE A 12 8.83 -15.15 2.21
C PHE A 12 9.47 -15.23 3.60
N PHE A 13 9.43 -16.40 4.26
CA PHE A 13 10.00 -16.53 5.61
C PHE A 13 11.53 -16.44 5.63
N LEU A 14 12.22 -16.84 4.58
CA LEU A 14 13.66 -16.61 4.45
C LEU A 14 13.96 -15.11 4.37
N LEU A 15 13.23 -14.35 3.54
CA LEU A 15 13.38 -12.90 3.45
C LEU A 15 13.04 -12.21 4.77
N ALA A 16 11.93 -12.57 5.40
CA ALA A 16 11.51 -12.02 6.68
C ALA A 16 12.48 -12.37 7.82
N GLY A 17 13.02 -13.58 7.83
CA GLY A 17 14.03 -14.01 8.78
C GLY A 17 15.34 -13.24 8.64
N CYS A 18 15.80 -13.02 7.41
CA CYS A 18 16.96 -12.16 7.13
C CYS A 18 16.74 -10.72 7.61
N VAL A 19 15.55 -10.17 7.33
CA VAL A 19 15.16 -8.81 7.76
C VAL A 19 15.17 -8.72 9.29
N LEU A 20 14.55 -9.68 9.98
CA LEU A 20 14.50 -9.71 11.43
C LEU A 20 15.91 -9.85 12.03
N GLY A 21 16.71 -10.78 11.49
CA GLY A 21 18.10 -10.98 11.95
C GLY A 21 18.95 -9.72 11.77
N LEU A 22 18.85 -9.04 10.64
CA LEU A 22 19.55 -7.77 10.40
C LEU A 22 19.05 -6.67 11.34
N ALA A 23 17.74 -6.56 11.58
CA ALA A 23 17.18 -5.57 12.49
C ALA A 23 17.72 -5.78 13.93
N VAL A 24 17.65 -7.00 14.44
CA VAL A 24 18.12 -7.35 15.78
C VAL A 24 19.64 -7.13 15.89
N TYR A 25 20.41 -7.58 14.90
CA TYR A 25 21.86 -7.41 14.91
C TYR A 25 22.27 -5.93 14.89
N THR A 26 21.63 -5.15 14.04
CA THR A 26 21.93 -3.71 13.92
C THR A 26 21.49 -2.95 15.17
N ASP A 27 20.33 -3.28 15.72
CA ASP A 27 19.84 -2.72 16.98
C ASP A 27 20.83 -3.01 18.12
N TRP A 28 21.26 -4.25 18.24
CA TRP A 28 22.27 -4.65 19.22
C TRP A 28 23.58 -3.88 19.03
N LEU A 29 24.06 -3.74 17.79
CA LEU A 29 25.33 -3.07 17.49
C LEU A 29 25.29 -1.56 17.76
N ILE A 30 24.19 -0.90 17.44
CA ILE A 30 24.07 0.57 17.50
C ILE A 30 23.53 1.05 18.85
N LEU A 31 22.47 0.42 19.38
CA LEU A 31 21.76 0.94 20.54
C LEU A 31 22.26 0.38 21.86
N GLN A 32 22.79 -0.84 21.87
CA GLN A 32 23.29 -1.43 23.09
C GLN A 32 24.45 -0.67 23.74
N PRO A 33 25.46 -0.16 23.02
CA PRO A 33 26.59 0.55 23.61
C PRO A 33 26.26 1.97 24.09
N LEU A 34 25.10 2.51 23.76
CA LEU A 34 24.74 3.87 24.12
C LEU A 34 24.24 3.98 25.57
N PRO A 35 24.54 5.09 26.26
CA PRO A 35 24.20 5.28 27.69
C PRO A 35 22.74 5.72 27.88
N TRP A 36 21.79 4.85 27.58
CA TRP A 36 20.34 5.16 27.66
C TRP A 36 19.77 5.20 29.09
N GLY A 37 20.53 4.78 30.12
CA GLY A 37 20.04 4.70 31.48
C GLY A 37 18.76 3.85 31.60
N GLU A 38 17.76 4.36 32.30
CA GLU A 38 16.46 3.68 32.48
C GLU A 38 15.63 3.58 31.20
N PHE A 39 15.89 4.43 30.19
CA PHE A 39 15.19 4.42 28.91
C PHE A 39 15.68 3.38 27.92
N ARG A 40 16.70 2.59 28.28
CA ARG A 40 17.31 1.59 27.40
C ARG A 40 16.29 0.65 26.77
N GLY A 41 15.36 0.10 27.56
CA GLY A 41 14.35 -0.83 27.06
C GLY A 41 13.45 -0.18 25.99
N VAL A 42 13.04 1.06 26.25
CA VAL A 42 12.20 1.83 25.29
C VAL A 42 12.98 2.12 24.02
N ALA A 43 14.23 2.58 24.12
CA ALA A 43 15.09 2.90 22.97
C ALA A 43 15.33 1.67 22.07
N VAL A 44 15.65 0.52 22.67
CA VAL A 44 15.88 -0.75 21.96
C VAL A 44 14.59 -1.22 21.26
N VAL A 45 13.44 -1.17 21.93
CA VAL A 45 12.17 -1.59 21.30
C VAL A 45 11.77 -0.67 20.16
N LEU A 46 11.80 0.65 20.35
CA LEU A 46 11.44 1.61 19.29
C LEU A 46 12.44 1.58 18.14
N GLY A 47 13.73 1.51 18.43
CA GLY A 47 14.79 1.39 17.43
C GLY A 47 14.69 0.08 16.65
N GLY A 48 14.47 -1.03 17.33
CA GLY A 48 14.29 -2.34 16.71
C GLY A 48 13.08 -2.38 15.77
N VAL A 49 11.94 -1.80 16.18
CA VAL A 49 10.75 -1.68 15.31
C VAL A 49 11.05 -0.80 14.09
N LEU A 50 11.72 0.35 14.27
CA LEU A 50 12.09 1.22 13.17
C LEU A 50 13.02 0.52 12.17
N LEU A 51 14.04 -0.17 12.67
CA LEU A 51 14.99 -0.95 11.85
C LEU A 51 14.29 -2.09 11.12
N LEU A 52 13.41 -2.82 11.81
CA LEU A 52 12.62 -3.90 11.22
C LEU A 52 11.82 -3.40 10.00
N TYR A 53 11.05 -2.33 10.14
CA TYR A 53 10.27 -1.78 9.03
C TYR A 53 11.13 -1.16 7.95
N THR A 54 12.25 -0.53 8.30
CA THR A 54 13.23 -0.01 7.33
C THR A 54 13.77 -1.13 6.44
N TYR A 55 14.23 -2.22 7.06
CA TYR A 55 14.75 -3.37 6.31
C TYR A 55 13.66 -4.16 5.59
N ALA A 56 12.46 -4.25 6.15
CA ALA A 56 11.33 -4.89 5.49
C ALA A 56 10.93 -4.15 4.21
N ILE A 57 10.82 -2.83 4.26
CA ILE A 57 10.53 -1.99 3.09
C ILE A 57 11.67 -2.10 2.07
N PHE A 58 12.93 -2.01 2.51
CA PHE A 58 14.08 -2.12 1.60
C PHE A 58 14.12 -3.48 0.89
N SER A 59 13.99 -4.58 1.64
CA SER A 59 13.93 -5.95 1.11
C SER A 59 12.78 -6.12 0.11
N TYR A 60 11.58 -5.65 0.47
CA TYR A 60 10.42 -5.66 -0.41
C TYR A 60 10.65 -4.87 -1.70
N ARG A 61 11.18 -3.65 -1.61
CA ARG A 61 11.50 -2.81 -2.78
C ARG A 61 12.56 -3.44 -3.67
N LEU A 62 13.57 -4.03 -3.06
CA LEU A 62 14.63 -4.73 -3.77
C LEU A 62 14.06 -5.95 -4.51
N PHE A 63 13.22 -6.74 -3.85
CA PHE A 63 12.53 -7.86 -4.46
C PHE A 63 11.67 -7.40 -5.64
N MET A 64 10.82 -6.35 -5.48
CA MET A 64 9.99 -5.82 -6.55
C MET A 64 10.78 -5.18 -7.70
N LYS A 65 12.01 -4.74 -7.46
CA LYS A 65 12.90 -4.24 -8.52
C LYS A 65 13.38 -5.35 -9.44
N PHE A 66 13.72 -6.52 -8.89
CA PHE A 66 14.19 -7.68 -9.67
C PHE A 66 13.05 -8.55 -10.18
N PHE A 67 11.94 -8.58 -9.47
CA PHE A 67 10.75 -9.33 -9.78
C PHE A 67 9.53 -8.39 -9.80
N PRO A 68 9.37 -7.57 -10.84
CA PRO A 68 8.29 -6.60 -10.90
C PRO A 68 6.93 -7.30 -11.01
N LEU A 69 5.99 -6.87 -10.19
CA LEU A 69 4.57 -7.18 -10.35
C LEU A 69 4.02 -6.25 -11.43
N LEU A 70 3.44 -6.84 -12.47
CA LEU A 70 2.97 -6.10 -13.65
C LEU A 70 1.45 -5.87 -13.58
N PRO A 71 0.95 -4.76 -14.14
CA PRO A 71 -0.49 -4.57 -14.31
C PRO A 71 -1.04 -5.55 -15.34
N GLY A 72 -2.32 -5.88 -15.21
CA GLY A 72 -3.06 -6.81 -16.06
C GLY A 72 -3.45 -8.08 -15.35
N ASP A 73 -3.87 -9.07 -16.13
CA ASP A 73 -4.28 -10.37 -15.62
C ASP A 73 -3.08 -11.19 -15.15
N VAL A 74 -3.29 -11.91 -14.07
CA VAL A 74 -2.30 -12.82 -13.49
C VAL A 74 -2.71 -14.26 -13.79
N PRO A 75 -2.11 -14.95 -14.79
CA PRO A 75 -2.45 -16.34 -15.10
C PRO A 75 -2.08 -17.28 -13.95
N ILE A 76 -2.88 -18.32 -13.74
CA ILE A 76 -2.61 -19.39 -12.76
C ILE A 76 -1.32 -20.11 -13.13
N GLY A 77 -0.46 -20.41 -12.15
CA GLY A 77 0.82 -21.09 -12.35
C GLY A 77 1.91 -20.22 -12.97
N SER A 78 1.63 -18.95 -13.24
CA SER A 78 2.59 -18.04 -13.87
C SER A 78 3.64 -17.50 -12.88
N ARG A 79 4.74 -16.97 -13.46
CA ARG A 79 5.73 -16.21 -12.70
C ARG A 79 5.10 -15.00 -11.97
N GLN A 80 4.09 -14.37 -12.58
CA GLN A 80 3.40 -13.23 -11.98
C GLN A 80 2.59 -13.65 -10.75
N GLU A 81 1.96 -14.83 -10.77
CA GLU A 81 1.29 -15.37 -9.58
C GLU A 81 2.27 -15.68 -8.45
N PHE A 82 3.45 -16.21 -8.77
CA PHE A 82 4.49 -16.43 -7.78
C PHE A 82 4.91 -15.11 -7.11
N ILE A 83 5.17 -14.07 -7.91
CA ILE A 83 5.54 -12.74 -7.41
C ILE A 83 4.42 -12.12 -6.60
N TYR A 84 3.17 -12.24 -7.09
CA TYR A 84 1.98 -11.76 -6.37
C TYR A 84 1.83 -12.38 -4.98
N HIS A 85 1.99 -13.68 -4.84
CA HIS A 85 1.85 -14.32 -3.54
C HIS A 85 2.93 -13.87 -2.54
N ILE A 86 4.16 -13.63 -3.01
CA ILE A 86 5.21 -13.05 -2.14
C ILE A 86 4.89 -11.61 -1.77
N HIS A 87 4.40 -10.81 -2.73
CA HIS A 87 3.89 -9.46 -2.46
C HIS A 87 2.75 -9.49 -1.45
N LEU A 88 1.77 -10.38 -1.63
CA LEU A 88 0.62 -10.55 -0.75
C LEU A 88 1.04 -10.89 0.69
N LEU A 89 2.01 -11.80 0.87
CA LEU A 89 2.52 -12.16 2.19
C LEU A 89 3.20 -10.98 2.87
N HIS A 90 4.05 -10.22 2.15
CA HIS A 90 4.64 -8.99 2.69
C HIS A 90 3.56 -7.97 3.06
N PHE A 91 2.58 -7.77 2.18
CA PHE A 91 1.50 -6.84 2.40
C PHE A 91 0.69 -7.23 3.65
N LEU A 92 0.16 -8.45 3.71
CA LEU A 92 -0.73 -8.89 4.78
C LEU A 92 -0.05 -9.00 6.14
N LEU A 93 1.19 -9.50 6.18
CA LEU A 93 1.85 -9.82 7.45
C LEU A 93 2.67 -8.66 8.00
N LEU A 94 3.24 -7.79 7.13
CA LEU A 94 4.12 -6.72 7.58
C LEU A 94 3.49 -5.33 7.43
N PHE A 95 2.86 -5.02 6.29
CA PHE A 95 2.47 -3.65 5.99
C PHE A 95 1.02 -3.31 6.35
N TYR A 96 0.10 -4.23 6.13
CA TYR A 96 -1.33 -4.03 6.41
C TYR A 96 -1.65 -3.75 7.88
N PRO A 97 -0.99 -4.42 8.86
CA PRO A 97 -1.17 -4.06 10.26
C PRO A 97 -0.82 -2.60 10.58
N VAL A 98 0.24 -2.06 9.95
CA VAL A 98 0.62 -0.64 10.10
C VAL A 98 -0.45 0.28 9.52
N MET A 99 -0.93 -0.04 8.30
CA MET A 99 -1.96 0.76 7.62
C MET A 99 -3.28 0.82 8.41
N ARG A 100 -3.60 -0.23 9.16
CA ARG A 100 -4.84 -0.32 9.96
C ARG A 100 -4.68 0.08 11.42
N SER A 101 -3.47 0.25 11.90
CA SER A 101 -3.23 0.50 13.32
C SER A 101 -3.83 1.81 13.84
N GLY A 102 -3.96 2.82 12.97
CA GLY A 102 -4.30 4.18 13.37
C GLY A 102 -3.22 4.88 14.21
N ILE A 103 -2.08 4.20 14.48
CA ILE A 103 -1.00 4.72 15.32
C ILE A 103 -0.13 5.72 14.52
N VAL A 104 0.02 5.46 13.23
CA VAL A 104 0.89 6.28 12.37
C VAL A 104 0.15 7.53 11.90
N PRO A 105 0.64 8.74 12.24
CA PRO A 105 0.03 9.99 11.77
C PRO A 105 -0.04 10.09 10.25
N VAL A 106 -1.08 10.73 9.74
CA VAL A 106 -1.34 10.88 8.30
C VAL A 106 -0.13 11.38 7.49
N PRO A 107 0.66 12.39 7.94
CA PRO A 107 1.86 12.80 7.21
C PRO A 107 2.91 11.70 7.09
N LEU A 108 3.09 10.87 8.11
CA LEU A 108 4.02 9.74 8.10
C LEU A 108 3.48 8.58 7.26
N MET A 109 2.16 8.36 7.22
CA MET A 109 1.54 7.39 6.33
C MET A 109 1.80 7.72 4.86
N ARG A 110 1.87 9.00 4.50
CA ARG A 110 2.29 9.41 3.15
C ARG A 110 3.68 8.87 2.81
N LEU A 111 4.66 9.07 3.71
CA LEU A 111 6.02 8.57 3.51
C LEU A 111 6.05 7.03 3.42
N PHE A 112 5.27 6.36 4.26
CA PHE A 112 5.14 4.91 4.25
C PHE A 112 4.62 4.38 2.92
N TYR A 113 3.53 4.96 2.38
CA TYR A 113 3.00 4.56 1.07
C TYR A 113 3.97 4.85 -0.07
N GLN A 114 4.68 5.98 -0.03
CA GLN A 114 5.72 6.29 -1.02
C GLN A 114 6.89 5.30 -0.95
N ALA A 115 7.31 4.93 0.27
CA ALA A 115 8.32 3.91 0.48
C ALA A 115 7.91 2.55 -0.08
N LEU A 116 6.62 2.18 -0.01
CA LEU A 116 6.06 0.97 -0.61
C LEU A 116 5.85 1.07 -2.13
N GLY A 117 5.96 2.25 -2.72
CA GLY A 117 5.95 2.42 -4.18
C GLY A 117 4.78 3.22 -4.75
N ALA A 118 3.88 3.73 -3.92
CA ALA A 118 2.87 4.67 -4.38
C ALA A 118 3.53 5.99 -4.84
N ARG A 119 2.95 6.60 -5.86
CA ARG A 119 3.32 7.95 -6.29
C ARG A 119 2.30 8.94 -5.73
N LEU A 120 2.75 9.78 -4.80
CA LEU A 120 1.94 10.84 -4.21
C LEU A 120 2.61 12.19 -4.51
N GLY A 121 1.87 13.07 -5.17
CA GLY A 121 2.28 14.42 -5.48
C GLY A 121 2.43 15.30 -4.23
N SER A 122 2.85 16.53 -4.46
CA SER A 122 3.07 17.51 -3.39
C SER A 122 1.77 17.82 -2.65
N ASN A 123 1.84 18.00 -1.33
CA ASN A 123 0.70 18.34 -0.48
C ASN A 123 -0.51 17.39 -0.63
N SER A 124 -0.26 16.10 -0.93
CA SER A 124 -1.31 15.09 -1.05
C SER A 124 -1.21 14.11 0.10
N TYR A 125 -2.34 13.81 0.73
CA TYR A 125 -2.42 13.00 1.94
C TYR A 125 -3.53 11.96 1.84
N THR A 126 -3.35 10.87 2.58
CA THR A 126 -4.37 9.83 2.69
C THR A 126 -4.59 9.45 4.15
N ALA A 127 -5.85 9.52 4.59
CA ALA A 127 -6.34 8.89 5.81
C ALA A 127 -7.06 7.56 5.50
N GLY A 128 -7.10 7.17 4.23
CA GLY A 128 -7.61 5.90 3.74
C GLY A 128 -6.50 4.86 3.55
N ILE A 129 -6.89 3.66 3.13
CA ILE A 129 -5.99 2.55 2.85
C ILE A 129 -5.73 2.45 1.35
N LEU A 130 -4.45 2.50 1.00
CA LEU A 130 -3.99 2.25 -0.37
C LEU A 130 -3.53 0.79 -0.47
N TYR A 131 -4.37 -0.07 -1.06
CA TYR A 131 -3.98 -1.44 -1.37
C TYR A 131 -3.00 -1.43 -2.54
N ASP A 132 -2.05 -2.36 -2.53
CA ASP A 132 -1.02 -2.49 -3.58
C ASP A 132 -0.44 -1.13 -4.03
N PRO A 133 0.29 -0.42 -3.15
CA PRO A 133 0.76 0.95 -3.41
C PRO A 133 1.52 1.12 -4.72
N LEU A 134 2.13 0.07 -5.24
CA LEU A 134 2.83 0.03 -6.52
C LEU A 134 1.96 0.46 -7.71
N PHE A 135 0.63 0.26 -7.62
CA PHE A 135 -0.33 0.56 -8.68
C PHE A 135 -1.12 1.83 -8.44
N ILE A 136 -0.71 2.69 -7.50
CA ILE A 136 -1.43 3.92 -7.18
C ILE A 136 -0.59 5.15 -7.51
N ALA A 137 -1.18 6.04 -8.29
CA ALA A 137 -0.62 7.35 -8.60
C ALA A 137 -1.64 8.44 -8.25
N ILE A 138 -1.20 9.41 -7.45
CA ILE A 138 -2.01 10.52 -6.93
C ILE A 138 -1.25 11.81 -7.26
N GLY A 139 -1.93 12.77 -7.89
CA GLY A 139 -1.38 14.09 -8.20
C GLY A 139 -1.22 14.99 -6.99
N ASP A 140 -1.00 16.28 -7.24
CA ASP A 140 -0.74 17.29 -6.21
C ASP A 140 -2.03 17.77 -5.53
N ASN A 141 -1.93 18.20 -4.27
CA ASN A 141 -3.03 18.78 -3.48
C ASN A 141 -4.29 17.89 -3.43
N THR A 142 -4.12 16.57 -3.44
CA THR A 142 -5.19 15.59 -3.47
C THR A 142 -5.38 14.98 -2.08
N LEU A 143 -6.64 14.82 -1.68
CA LEU A 143 -7.03 14.30 -0.38
C LEU A 143 -7.81 12.99 -0.51
N ILE A 144 -7.36 11.98 0.21
CA ILE A 144 -8.08 10.72 0.40
C ILE A 144 -8.66 10.70 1.82
N GLY A 145 -9.99 10.70 1.91
CA GLY A 145 -10.73 10.77 3.16
C GLY A 145 -10.55 9.54 4.05
N GLU A 146 -10.91 9.72 5.31
CA GLU A 146 -10.85 8.69 6.34
C GLU A 146 -11.59 7.41 5.93
N GLY A 147 -10.92 6.25 6.08
CA GLY A 147 -11.50 4.95 5.77
C GLY A 147 -11.83 4.71 4.29
N ALA A 148 -11.43 5.61 3.38
CA ALA A 148 -11.53 5.34 1.94
C ALA A 148 -10.56 4.21 1.54
N LEU A 149 -10.95 3.42 0.54
CA LEU A 149 -10.18 2.28 0.04
C LEU A 149 -9.87 2.48 -1.43
N LEU A 150 -8.58 2.44 -1.79
CA LEU A 150 -8.15 2.35 -3.17
C LEU A 150 -7.66 0.92 -3.42
N VAL A 151 -8.36 0.18 -4.28
CA VAL A 151 -8.18 -1.27 -4.45
C VAL A 151 -7.81 -1.58 -5.91
N PRO A 152 -6.52 -1.57 -6.27
CA PRO A 152 -6.04 -1.85 -7.63
C PRO A 152 -6.25 -3.29 -8.09
N HIS A 153 -6.28 -4.25 -7.16
CA HIS A 153 -6.49 -5.67 -7.50
C HIS A 153 -7.95 -6.05 -7.55
N ALA A 154 -8.24 -7.07 -8.34
CA ALA A 154 -9.53 -7.72 -8.35
C ALA A 154 -9.37 -9.23 -8.32
N VAL A 155 -10.12 -9.88 -7.42
CA VAL A 155 -10.21 -11.35 -7.35
C VAL A 155 -11.65 -11.74 -7.64
N GLU A 156 -11.88 -12.39 -8.78
CA GLU A 156 -13.21 -12.78 -9.28
C GLU A 156 -13.20 -14.28 -9.59
N GLY A 157 -13.63 -15.08 -8.63
CA GLY A 157 -13.49 -16.53 -8.70
C GLY A 157 -12.00 -16.93 -8.71
N GLU A 158 -11.51 -17.45 -9.83
CA GLU A 158 -10.11 -17.77 -10.04
C GLU A 158 -9.33 -16.69 -10.81
N ALA A 159 -10.04 -15.72 -11.36
CA ALA A 159 -9.38 -14.58 -12.03
C ALA A 159 -8.78 -13.64 -11.00
N LEU A 160 -7.56 -13.20 -11.28
CA LEU A 160 -6.84 -12.17 -10.51
C LEU A 160 -6.26 -11.18 -11.50
N SER A 161 -6.48 -9.91 -11.24
CA SER A 161 -5.90 -8.83 -12.04
C SER A 161 -5.46 -7.65 -11.19
N HIS A 162 -4.50 -6.87 -11.71
CA HIS A 162 -4.06 -5.62 -11.13
C HIS A 162 -4.24 -4.52 -12.17
N GLN A 163 -5.00 -3.49 -11.83
CA GLN A 163 -5.21 -2.35 -12.70
C GLN A 163 -4.88 -1.05 -11.95
N PRO A 164 -3.93 -0.23 -12.46
CA PRO A 164 -3.52 0.99 -11.77
C PRO A 164 -4.67 1.96 -11.55
N ILE A 165 -4.68 2.61 -10.39
CA ILE A 165 -5.56 3.74 -10.09
C ILE A 165 -4.76 5.03 -10.27
N ARG A 166 -5.33 5.99 -11.01
CA ARG A 166 -4.74 7.30 -11.25
C ARG A 166 -5.68 8.41 -10.82
N LEU A 167 -5.21 9.21 -9.88
CA LEU A 167 -5.92 10.41 -9.44
C LEU A 167 -5.12 11.65 -9.86
N GLY A 168 -5.80 12.61 -10.46
CA GLY A 168 -5.22 13.89 -10.85
C GLY A 168 -4.90 14.79 -9.67
N ASN A 169 -4.72 16.08 -9.98
CA ASN A 169 -4.42 17.11 -9.00
C ASN A 169 -5.73 17.67 -8.38
N ARG A 170 -5.67 18.12 -7.14
CA ARG A 170 -6.80 18.71 -6.41
C ARG A 170 -8.05 17.82 -6.38
N VAL A 171 -7.86 16.51 -6.43
CA VAL A 171 -8.95 15.53 -6.31
C VAL A 171 -9.32 15.34 -4.84
N THR A 172 -10.60 15.13 -4.58
CA THR A 172 -11.07 14.73 -3.26
C THR A 172 -11.78 13.38 -3.36
N ILE A 173 -11.25 12.37 -2.69
CA ILE A 173 -11.95 11.12 -2.46
C ILE A 173 -12.57 11.19 -1.06
N GLY A 174 -13.89 11.18 -0.99
CA GLY A 174 -14.64 11.30 0.26
C GLY A 174 -14.40 10.13 1.21
N ALA A 175 -14.67 10.38 2.50
CA ALA A 175 -14.52 9.37 3.53
C ALA A 175 -15.32 8.09 3.20
N ARG A 176 -14.72 6.93 3.48
CA ARG A 176 -15.32 5.59 3.24
C ARG A 176 -15.72 5.32 1.78
N ALA A 177 -15.25 6.11 0.82
CA ALA A 177 -15.42 5.77 -0.60
C ALA A 177 -14.51 4.60 -0.98
N ILE A 178 -14.97 3.78 -1.93
CA ILE A 178 -14.19 2.67 -2.48
C ILE A 178 -13.93 2.96 -3.95
N VAL A 179 -12.66 2.92 -4.34
CA VAL A 179 -12.22 3.13 -5.72
C VAL A 179 -11.54 1.87 -6.21
N PHE A 180 -12.12 1.23 -7.22
CA PHE A 180 -11.57 -0.01 -7.77
C PHE A 180 -10.51 0.23 -8.85
N GLY A 181 -9.82 -0.88 -9.21
CA GLY A 181 -8.74 -0.86 -10.19
C GLY A 181 -9.13 -0.31 -11.56
N GLY A 182 -8.17 0.34 -12.21
CA GLY A 182 -8.34 0.94 -13.53
C GLY A 182 -9.07 2.30 -13.54
N VAL A 183 -9.47 2.80 -12.40
CA VAL A 183 -10.14 4.11 -12.28
C VAL A 183 -9.15 5.24 -12.54
N GLU A 184 -9.60 6.19 -13.37
CA GLU A 184 -8.90 7.43 -13.65
C GLU A 184 -9.79 8.62 -13.24
N VAL A 185 -9.26 9.48 -12.37
CA VAL A 185 -9.98 10.66 -11.86
C VAL A 185 -9.25 11.92 -12.29
N GLY A 186 -9.93 12.78 -13.04
CA GLY A 186 -9.40 14.03 -13.55
C GLY A 186 -9.22 15.09 -12.47
N ASP A 187 -8.46 16.13 -12.82
CA ASP A 187 -8.11 17.23 -11.92
C ASP A 187 -9.35 17.92 -11.32
N GLY A 188 -9.32 18.20 -10.04
CA GLY A 188 -10.39 18.91 -9.34
C GLY A 188 -11.69 18.12 -9.17
N ALA A 189 -11.73 16.85 -9.54
CA ALA A 189 -12.92 16.03 -9.38
C ALA A 189 -13.14 15.61 -7.92
N ILE A 190 -14.39 15.31 -7.58
CA ILE A 190 -14.80 14.91 -6.23
C ILE A 190 -15.58 13.59 -6.33
N VAL A 191 -15.13 12.62 -5.55
CA VAL A 191 -15.89 11.41 -5.24
C VAL A 191 -16.51 11.60 -3.85
N ALA A 192 -17.84 11.60 -3.77
CA ALA A 192 -18.56 11.82 -2.52
C ALA A 192 -18.30 10.71 -1.50
N ALA A 193 -18.45 11.04 -0.22
CA ALA A 193 -18.28 10.07 0.87
C ALA A 193 -19.20 8.85 0.71
N GLY A 194 -18.72 7.67 1.07
CA GLY A 194 -19.46 6.41 1.00
C GLY A 194 -19.74 5.89 -0.42
N SER A 195 -19.19 6.51 -1.47
CA SER A 195 -19.41 6.12 -2.85
C SER A 195 -18.58 4.91 -3.26
N ILE A 196 -19.07 4.12 -4.20
CA ILE A 196 -18.34 3.00 -4.81
C ILE A 196 -18.12 3.29 -6.29
N VAL A 197 -16.87 3.59 -6.67
CA VAL A 197 -16.44 3.79 -8.05
C VAL A 197 -16.03 2.45 -8.65
N GLY A 198 -16.75 2.02 -9.66
CA GLY A 198 -16.56 0.74 -10.36
C GLY A 198 -15.21 0.66 -11.08
N LYS A 199 -14.83 -0.58 -11.47
CA LYS A 199 -13.59 -0.81 -12.22
C LYS A 199 -13.57 -0.05 -13.54
N GLY A 200 -12.40 0.54 -13.85
CA GLY A 200 -12.14 1.20 -15.13
C GLY A 200 -12.96 2.47 -15.38
N GLU A 201 -13.71 2.97 -14.39
CA GLU A 201 -14.46 4.21 -14.51
C GLU A 201 -13.53 5.40 -14.75
N ARG A 202 -14.01 6.33 -15.57
CA ARG A 202 -13.30 7.58 -15.87
C ARG A 202 -14.15 8.77 -15.42
N ILE A 203 -13.62 9.47 -14.44
CA ILE A 203 -14.21 10.69 -13.87
C ILE A 203 -13.50 11.89 -14.48
N GLY A 204 -14.24 12.74 -15.18
CA GLY A 204 -13.70 13.91 -15.85
C GLY A 204 -13.24 15.01 -14.87
N PRO A 205 -12.42 15.97 -15.35
CA PRO A 205 -11.98 17.08 -14.52
C PRO A 205 -13.16 17.90 -13.97
N GLY A 206 -13.11 18.21 -12.67
CA GLY A 206 -14.13 19.01 -11.98
C GLY A 206 -15.47 18.32 -11.78
N GLU A 207 -15.62 17.07 -12.20
CA GLU A 207 -16.88 16.33 -12.00
C GLU A 207 -17.07 15.92 -10.55
N VAL A 208 -18.31 15.82 -10.13
CA VAL A 208 -18.72 15.30 -8.81
C VAL A 208 -19.48 14.00 -9.04
N TRP A 209 -18.97 12.93 -8.43
CA TRP A 209 -19.55 11.59 -8.50
C TRP A 209 -19.96 11.10 -7.12
N GLY A 210 -21.05 10.32 -7.05
CA GLY A 210 -21.54 9.80 -5.79
C GLY A 210 -22.51 8.63 -5.95
N GLY A 211 -22.73 7.92 -4.84
CA GLY A 211 -23.67 6.80 -4.77
C GLY A 211 -23.03 5.41 -4.89
N ILE A 212 -23.88 4.37 -4.88
CA ILE A 212 -23.53 2.94 -4.98
C ILE A 212 -24.48 2.27 -5.99
N PRO A 213 -24.01 1.93 -7.22
CA PRO A 213 -22.74 2.34 -7.82
C PRO A 213 -22.67 3.85 -8.02
N SER A 214 -21.45 4.39 -8.06
CA SER A 214 -21.27 5.83 -8.24
C SER A 214 -21.74 6.30 -9.64
N ARG A 215 -22.31 7.49 -9.68
CA ARG A 215 -22.73 8.15 -10.90
C ARG A 215 -22.36 9.62 -10.85
N ARG A 216 -22.23 10.24 -12.01
CA ARG A 216 -22.02 11.68 -12.10
C ARG A 216 -23.23 12.42 -11.52
N LEU A 217 -22.96 13.32 -10.58
CA LEU A 217 -23.96 14.20 -9.94
C LEU A 217 -23.93 15.60 -10.56
N ARG A 218 -22.74 16.04 -11.00
CA ARG A 218 -22.51 17.36 -11.60
C ARG A 218 -21.29 17.34 -12.50
#